data_7c7720f01a454f5aa122b74c8d5aef8a
#
_entry.id   7c7720f01a454f5aa122b74c8d5aef8a
#
_cell.length_a   1.000
_cell.length_b   1.000
_cell.length_c   1.000
_cell.angle_alpha   90.00
_cell.angle_beta   90.00
_cell.angle_gamma   90.00
#
_symmetry.space_group_name_H-M   'P 1'
#
loop_
_entity.id
_entity.type
_entity.pdbx_description
1 polymer ?
#
loop_
_entity_poly.entity_id
_entity_poly.type
_entity_poly.pdbx_seq_one_letter_code
_entity_poly.pdbx_strand_id
1 'polypeptide(L)'
;MEPKKYLLFVTLPYAYSILRPLEHEIRRRGDSAAWFIEADCPVALEEGEVHLKTIREAVDYNPVAVFAPGNYIPDFFPGVKVALFHGYAIQKRIEAVDDHFTVRGWFDIYCAQGPSSTPYFKELERQYGFFRVYETGWPKADTYFSPETQLRPRNDRPVILYPPT
;
A
#
# COMPACT_ATOMS: atom_id res chain seq x y z
N MET A 1 -5.42 -21.86 -14.16
CA MET A 1 -5.55 -21.53 -12.72
C MET A 1 -6.69 -20.53 -12.60
N GLU A 2 -7.52 -20.68 -11.59
CA GLU A 2 -8.55 -19.67 -11.33
C GLU A 2 -7.88 -18.34 -10.94
N PRO A 3 -8.44 -17.20 -11.40
CA PRO A 3 -7.94 -15.88 -11.02
C PRO A 3 -7.97 -15.71 -9.49
N LYS A 4 -6.87 -15.22 -8.93
CA LYS A 4 -6.81 -14.88 -7.51
C LYS A 4 -7.55 -13.57 -7.26
N LYS A 5 -8.12 -13.43 -6.08
CA LYS A 5 -8.85 -12.25 -5.65
C LYS A 5 -8.05 -11.50 -4.60
N TYR A 6 -7.95 -10.19 -4.75
CA TYR A 6 -7.23 -9.30 -3.82
C TYR A 6 -8.15 -8.18 -3.34
N LEU A 7 -8.05 -7.83 -2.07
CA LEU A 7 -8.81 -6.72 -1.47
C LEU A 7 -7.87 -5.53 -1.23
N LEU A 8 -8.28 -4.37 -1.70
CA LEU A 8 -7.59 -3.09 -1.50
C LEU A 8 -8.35 -2.32 -0.43
N PHE A 9 -7.76 -2.23 0.78
CA PHE A 9 -8.41 -1.63 1.93
C PHE A 9 -7.98 -0.17 2.10
N VAL A 10 -8.95 0.74 2.09
CA VAL A 10 -8.76 2.19 2.12
C VAL A 10 -9.35 2.78 3.38
N THR A 11 -8.51 3.42 4.18
CA THR A 11 -8.91 4.16 5.39
C THR A 11 -8.82 5.67 5.20
N LEU A 12 -7.95 6.15 4.31
CA LEU A 12 -7.71 7.57 4.04
C LEU A 12 -7.43 7.80 2.54
N PRO A 13 -7.71 9.01 2.01
CA PRO A 13 -7.65 9.29 0.57
C PRO A 13 -6.29 9.06 -0.10
N TYR A 14 -5.18 9.17 0.64
CA TYR A 14 -3.85 8.92 0.08
C TYR A 14 -3.66 7.46 -0.39
N ALA A 15 -4.47 6.53 0.13
CA ALA A 15 -4.38 5.11 -0.20
C ALA A 15 -4.63 4.83 -1.69
N TYR A 16 -5.51 5.60 -2.34
CA TYR A 16 -5.80 5.41 -3.77
C TYR A 16 -4.55 5.49 -4.64
N SER A 17 -3.73 6.52 -4.43
CA SER A 17 -2.50 6.72 -5.22
C SER A 17 -1.42 5.64 -4.99
N ILE A 18 -1.51 4.89 -3.88
CA ILE A 18 -0.58 3.82 -3.54
C ILE A 18 -1.08 2.48 -4.06
N LEU A 19 -2.39 2.25 -3.99
CA LEU A 19 -3.00 0.96 -4.32
C LEU A 19 -3.30 0.79 -5.81
N ARG A 20 -3.57 1.88 -6.57
CA ARG A 20 -3.86 1.78 -8.01
C ARG A 20 -2.75 1.16 -8.84
N PRO A 21 -1.47 1.52 -8.69
CA PRO A 21 -0.40 0.84 -9.42
C PRO A 21 -0.38 -0.67 -9.14
N LEU A 22 -0.67 -1.08 -7.90
CA LEU A 22 -0.80 -2.48 -7.53
C LEU A 22 -2.03 -3.12 -8.17
N GLU A 23 -3.19 -2.45 -8.18
CA GLU A 23 -4.39 -2.93 -8.85
C GLU A 23 -4.13 -3.19 -10.34
N HIS A 24 -3.50 -2.24 -11.02
CA HIS A 24 -3.16 -2.38 -12.44
C HIS A 24 -2.30 -3.61 -12.68
N GLU A 25 -1.30 -3.87 -11.83
CA GLU A 25 -0.44 -5.04 -11.95
C GLU A 25 -1.19 -6.35 -11.66
N ILE A 26 -2.08 -6.37 -10.65
CA ILE A 26 -2.96 -7.51 -10.36
C ILE A 26 -3.79 -7.86 -11.59
N ARG A 27 -4.47 -6.87 -12.18
CA ARG A 27 -5.29 -7.06 -13.37
C ARG A 27 -4.48 -7.47 -14.59
N ARG A 28 -3.30 -6.88 -14.77
CA ARG A 28 -2.37 -7.25 -15.87
C ARG A 28 -1.97 -8.72 -15.80
N ARG A 29 -1.91 -9.30 -14.61
CA ARG A 29 -1.62 -10.74 -14.39
C ARG A 29 -2.83 -11.65 -14.59
N GLY A 30 -3.99 -11.09 -14.90
CA GLY A 30 -5.24 -11.85 -15.06
C GLY A 30 -5.94 -12.19 -13.76
N ASP A 31 -5.53 -11.56 -12.66
CA ASP A 31 -6.16 -11.67 -11.36
C ASP A 31 -7.21 -10.56 -11.13
N SER A 32 -7.96 -10.64 -10.03
CA SER A 32 -9.04 -9.70 -9.70
C SER A 32 -8.71 -8.89 -8.46
N ALA A 33 -9.02 -7.60 -8.49
CA ALA A 33 -8.97 -6.72 -7.34
C ALA A 33 -10.31 -6.05 -7.08
N ALA A 34 -10.64 -5.84 -5.81
CA ALA A 34 -11.79 -5.08 -5.38
C ALA A 34 -11.40 -4.15 -4.23
N TRP A 35 -12.13 -3.05 -4.10
CA TRP A 35 -11.90 -1.99 -3.14
C TRP A 35 -12.91 -2.07 -2.00
N PHE A 36 -12.43 -1.99 -0.76
CA PHE A 36 -13.24 -1.74 0.41
C PHE A 36 -12.78 -0.45 1.07
N ILE A 37 -13.70 0.50 1.20
CA ILE A 37 -13.43 1.86 1.66
C ILE A 37 -14.17 2.08 2.96
N GLU A 38 -13.46 2.52 4.01
CA GLU A 38 -14.10 2.87 5.28
C GLU A 38 -15.09 4.02 5.14
N ALA A 39 -16.13 3.99 5.99
CA ALA A 39 -17.28 4.89 5.89
C ALA A 39 -16.90 6.39 5.94
N ASP A 40 -15.87 6.73 6.70
CA ASP A 40 -15.42 8.13 6.87
C ASP A 40 -14.45 8.58 5.76
N CYS A 41 -14.06 7.68 4.84
CA CYS A 41 -13.18 8.00 3.73
C CYS A 41 -13.99 8.30 2.47
N PRO A 42 -13.69 9.43 1.78
CA PRO A 42 -14.35 9.73 0.50
C PRO A 42 -14.11 8.64 -0.54
N VAL A 43 -15.17 8.22 -1.21
CA VAL A 43 -15.10 7.28 -2.33
C VAL A 43 -14.56 8.02 -3.56
N ALA A 44 -13.39 7.58 -4.07
CA ALA A 44 -12.73 8.17 -5.24
C ALA A 44 -12.29 7.08 -6.22
N LEU A 45 -13.24 6.20 -6.57
CA LEU A 45 -13.02 5.10 -7.53
C LEU A 45 -13.11 5.59 -8.97
N GLU A 46 -12.35 4.94 -9.84
CA GLU A 46 -12.34 5.15 -11.28
C GLU A 46 -13.26 4.15 -11.98
N GLU A 47 -13.55 4.41 -13.26
CA GLU A 47 -14.38 3.52 -14.07
C GLU A 47 -13.78 2.10 -14.14
N GLY A 48 -14.60 1.10 -13.85
CA GLY A 48 -14.19 -0.31 -13.84
C GLY A 48 -13.55 -0.79 -12.53
N GLU A 49 -13.31 0.09 -11.54
CA GLU A 49 -12.91 -0.34 -10.19
C GLU A 49 -14.11 -0.93 -9.44
N VAL A 50 -13.94 -2.12 -8.84
CA VAL A 50 -15.01 -2.86 -8.15
C VAL A 50 -15.09 -2.41 -6.71
N HIS A 51 -16.22 -1.82 -6.30
CA HIS A 51 -16.48 -1.38 -4.92
C HIS A 51 -17.28 -2.41 -4.13
N LEU A 52 -16.72 -2.94 -3.07
CA LEU A 52 -17.43 -3.74 -2.06
C LEU A 52 -17.90 -2.78 -0.96
N LYS A 53 -19.21 -2.57 -0.84
CA LYS A 53 -19.79 -1.52 0.00
C LYS A 53 -20.04 -1.95 1.43
N THR A 54 -20.08 -3.23 1.68
CA THR A 54 -20.36 -3.82 2.99
C THR A 54 -19.25 -4.77 3.43
N ILE A 55 -19.07 -4.89 4.75
CA ILE A 55 -18.15 -5.88 5.33
C ILE A 55 -18.49 -7.29 4.83
N ARG A 56 -19.79 -7.61 4.72
CA ARG A 56 -20.23 -8.91 4.24
C ARG A 56 -19.75 -9.17 2.80
N GLU A 57 -19.92 -8.21 1.91
CA GLU A 57 -19.42 -8.34 0.53
C GLU A 57 -17.91 -8.56 0.48
N ALA A 58 -17.14 -7.85 1.33
CA ALA A 58 -15.71 -7.99 1.39
C ALA A 58 -15.26 -9.36 1.94
N VAL A 59 -15.99 -9.91 2.93
CA VAL A 59 -15.76 -11.26 3.47
C VAL A 59 -16.16 -12.32 2.44
N ASP A 60 -17.34 -12.19 1.83
CA ASP A 60 -17.85 -13.13 0.82
C ASP A 60 -17.00 -13.11 -0.47
N TYR A 61 -16.35 -11.99 -0.77
CA TYR A 61 -15.37 -11.88 -1.87
C TYR A 61 -14.22 -12.85 -1.69
N ASN A 62 -13.89 -13.19 -0.45
CA ASN A 62 -12.88 -14.18 -0.05
C ASN A 62 -11.51 -13.95 -0.71
N PRO A 63 -10.86 -12.80 -0.46
CA PRO A 63 -9.56 -12.49 -1.05
C PRO A 63 -8.46 -13.39 -0.51
N VAL A 64 -7.45 -13.70 -1.35
CA VAL A 64 -6.23 -14.40 -0.92
C VAL A 64 -5.29 -13.48 -0.14
N ALA A 65 -5.38 -12.17 -0.37
CA ALA A 65 -4.65 -11.16 0.39
C ALA A 65 -5.42 -9.84 0.44
N VAL A 66 -5.20 -9.08 1.51
CA VAL A 66 -5.70 -7.72 1.73
C VAL A 66 -4.52 -6.78 1.83
N PHE A 67 -4.50 -5.72 1.02
CA PHE A 67 -3.46 -4.71 1.01
C PHE A 67 -3.95 -3.41 1.64
N ALA A 68 -3.17 -2.83 2.54
CA ALA A 68 -3.45 -1.52 3.10
C ALA A 68 -2.18 -0.68 3.28
N PRO A 69 -2.20 0.60 2.89
CA PRO A 69 -1.15 1.55 3.23
C PRO A 69 -1.37 2.20 4.61
N GLY A 70 -2.50 1.90 5.26
CA GLY A 70 -2.84 2.35 6.61
C GLY A 70 -2.15 1.54 7.71
N ASN A 71 -2.55 1.82 8.95
CA ASN A 71 -1.90 1.24 10.13
C ASN A 71 -2.53 -0.05 10.64
N TYR A 72 -3.63 -0.50 10.03
CA TYR A 72 -4.34 -1.71 10.42
C TYR A 72 -5.14 -2.30 9.24
N ILE A 73 -5.45 -3.58 9.36
CA ILE A 73 -6.46 -4.30 8.57
C ILE A 73 -7.28 -5.10 9.57
N PRO A 74 -8.63 -5.03 9.52
CA PRO A 74 -9.48 -5.89 10.34
C PRO A 74 -9.18 -7.37 10.15
N ASP A 75 -9.05 -8.11 11.24
CA ASP A 75 -8.68 -9.53 11.25
C ASP A 75 -9.73 -10.44 10.62
N PHE A 76 -10.99 -10.01 10.64
CA PHE A 76 -12.10 -10.77 10.06
C PHE A 76 -12.09 -10.83 8.51
N PHE A 77 -11.32 -9.99 7.82
CA PHE A 77 -11.15 -10.15 6.38
C PHE A 77 -10.32 -11.41 6.10
N PRO A 78 -10.77 -12.28 5.14
CA PRO A 78 -10.00 -13.45 4.74
C PRO A 78 -8.66 -13.08 4.09
N GLY A 79 -7.73 -14.05 4.08
CA GLY A 79 -6.45 -13.92 3.39
C GLY A 79 -5.36 -13.23 4.18
N VAL A 80 -4.18 -13.14 3.56
CA VAL A 80 -2.95 -12.58 4.14
C VAL A 80 -3.07 -11.05 4.21
N LYS A 81 -2.73 -10.44 5.36
CA LYS A 81 -2.74 -8.99 5.57
C LYS A 81 -1.39 -8.40 5.22
N VAL A 82 -1.37 -7.50 4.25
CA VAL A 82 -0.15 -6.94 3.68
C VAL A 82 -0.08 -5.43 3.92
N ALA A 83 0.92 -5.00 4.68
CA ALA A 83 1.22 -3.59 4.90
C ALA A 83 1.97 -3.00 3.72
N LEU A 84 1.43 -1.90 3.18
CA LEU A 84 2.13 -0.99 2.26
C LEU A 84 2.30 0.35 2.98
N PHE A 85 3.49 0.93 2.95
CA PHE A 85 3.70 2.19 3.66
C PHE A 85 3.14 3.39 2.88
N HIS A 86 2.61 4.38 3.61
CA HIS A 86 2.01 5.57 3.01
C HIS A 86 2.98 6.71 2.73
N GLY A 87 4.22 6.63 3.20
CA GLY A 87 5.24 7.66 2.95
C GLY A 87 6.64 7.25 3.35
N TYR A 88 7.62 7.96 2.81
CA TYR A 88 9.01 7.92 3.22
C TYR A 88 9.20 8.91 4.38
N ALA A 89 9.17 8.43 5.61
CA ALA A 89 9.20 9.31 6.77
C ALA A 89 10.24 8.89 7.82
N ILE A 90 11.39 8.38 7.38
CA ILE A 90 12.50 8.13 8.29
C ILE A 90 13.01 9.45 8.80
N GLN A 91 13.01 9.62 10.13
CA GLN A 91 13.49 10.83 10.85
C GLN A 91 12.62 12.09 10.70
N LYS A 92 11.36 11.99 10.30
CA LYS A 92 10.46 13.15 10.27
C LYS A 92 10.20 13.76 11.65
N ARG A 93 10.40 12.99 12.73
CA ARG A 93 10.36 13.43 14.13
C ARG A 93 11.61 12.92 14.81
N ILE A 94 12.53 13.81 15.16
CA ILE A 94 13.82 13.51 15.80
C ILE A 94 13.64 12.78 17.14
N GLU A 95 12.50 12.99 17.81
CA GLU A 95 12.20 12.41 19.14
C GLU A 95 11.43 11.08 19.10
N ALA A 96 11.02 10.60 17.92
CA ALA A 96 10.16 9.43 17.77
C ALA A 96 10.64 8.46 16.66
N VAL A 97 11.94 8.14 16.68
CA VAL A 97 12.52 7.14 15.74
C VAL A 97 11.82 5.79 15.91
N ASP A 98 11.45 5.44 17.14
CA ASP A 98 10.79 4.16 17.44
C ASP A 98 9.34 4.09 16.93
N ASP A 99 8.64 5.22 16.80
CA ASP A 99 7.23 5.25 16.41
C ASP A 99 7.02 4.89 14.92
N HIS A 100 8.02 5.15 14.08
CA HIS A 100 7.98 4.82 12.66
C HIS A 100 8.07 3.31 12.38
N PHE A 101 8.77 2.58 13.23
CA PHE A 101 8.99 1.14 13.11
C PHE A 101 8.08 0.33 14.04
N THR A 102 7.00 0.91 14.53
CA THR A 102 6.06 0.21 15.41
C THR A 102 5.32 -0.91 14.66
N VAL A 103 5.49 -2.14 15.15
CA VAL A 103 4.73 -3.30 14.68
C VAL A 103 3.47 -3.44 15.51
N ARG A 104 2.30 -3.27 14.88
CA ARG A 104 1.00 -3.25 15.56
C ARG A 104 0.25 -4.59 15.56
N GLY A 105 0.86 -5.65 15.02
CA GLY A 105 0.27 -6.98 15.01
C GLY A 105 -0.89 -7.22 14.05
N TRP A 106 -1.18 -6.27 13.17
CA TRP A 106 -2.29 -6.35 12.21
C TRP A 106 -1.91 -6.98 10.87
N PHE A 107 -0.62 -7.22 10.62
CA PHE A 107 -0.12 -7.62 9.32
C PHE A 107 0.73 -8.87 9.38
N ASP A 108 0.55 -9.73 8.39
CA ASP A 108 1.35 -10.93 8.16
C ASP A 108 2.60 -10.63 7.33
N ILE A 109 2.52 -9.60 6.48
CA ILE A 109 3.60 -9.17 5.58
C ILE A 109 3.76 -7.66 5.64
N TYR A 110 5.02 -7.22 5.75
CA TYR A 110 5.43 -5.82 5.58
C TYR A 110 6.24 -5.66 4.31
N CYS A 111 5.75 -4.81 3.38
CA CYS A 111 6.43 -4.44 2.15
C CYS A 111 7.31 -3.22 2.41
N ALA A 112 8.61 -3.43 2.73
CA ALA A 112 9.53 -2.36 3.00
C ALA A 112 9.89 -1.57 1.74
N GLN A 113 10.02 -0.27 1.88
CA GLN A 113 10.18 0.67 0.76
C GLN A 113 11.60 0.69 0.18
N GLY A 114 12.60 0.25 0.93
CA GLY A 114 13.98 0.24 0.46
C GLY A 114 15.02 0.10 1.58
N PRO A 115 16.32 0.21 1.23
CA PRO A 115 17.44 -0.06 2.14
C PRO A 115 17.44 0.76 3.43
N SER A 116 16.80 1.92 3.43
CA SER A 116 16.71 2.80 4.61
C SER A 116 15.74 2.29 5.68
N SER A 117 14.77 1.43 5.32
CA SER A 117 13.76 0.89 6.24
C SER A 117 13.84 -0.62 6.43
N THR A 118 14.27 -1.35 5.40
CA THR A 118 14.29 -2.82 5.40
C THR A 118 15.07 -3.43 6.57
N PRO A 119 16.29 -2.98 6.93
CA PRO A 119 17.04 -3.58 8.03
C PRO A 119 16.30 -3.51 9.37
N TYR A 120 15.62 -2.40 9.66
CA TYR A 120 14.86 -2.22 10.89
C TYR A 120 13.69 -3.20 10.97
N PHE A 121 12.89 -3.30 9.90
CA PHE A 121 11.78 -4.25 9.87
C PHE A 121 12.24 -5.70 9.89
N LYS A 122 13.39 -6.03 9.29
CA LYS A 122 14.00 -7.36 9.36
C LYS A 122 14.45 -7.71 10.78
N GLU A 123 14.92 -6.74 11.56
CA GLU A 123 15.24 -6.95 12.97
C GLU A 123 13.97 -7.27 13.77
N LEU A 124 12.89 -6.48 13.56
CA LEU A 124 11.59 -6.73 14.19
C LEU A 124 10.97 -8.08 13.76
N GLU A 125 11.13 -8.49 12.49
CA GLU A 125 10.74 -9.83 12.03
C GLU A 125 11.44 -10.93 12.84
N ARG A 126 12.74 -10.80 13.08
CA ARG A 126 13.51 -11.77 13.89
C ARG A 126 13.05 -11.78 15.34
N GLN A 127 12.78 -10.59 15.90
CA GLN A 127 12.38 -10.43 17.30
C GLN A 127 10.99 -11.00 17.57
N TYR A 128 10.01 -10.69 16.71
CA TYR A 128 8.61 -11.05 16.94
C TYR A 128 8.19 -12.37 16.29
N GLY A 129 8.74 -12.72 15.15
CA GLY A 129 8.55 -14.02 14.49
C GLY A 129 7.19 -14.27 13.81
N PHE A 130 6.19 -13.42 14.01
CA PHE A 130 4.83 -13.66 13.51
C PHE A 130 4.53 -13.04 12.13
N PHE A 131 5.41 -12.22 11.59
CA PHE A 131 5.26 -11.61 10.26
C PHE A 131 6.50 -11.80 9.39
N ARG A 132 6.41 -11.46 8.11
CA ARG A 132 7.50 -11.48 7.14
C ARG A 132 7.72 -10.11 6.54
N VAL A 133 8.96 -9.80 6.20
CA VAL A 133 9.35 -8.52 5.56
C VAL A 133 9.97 -8.78 4.20
N TYR A 134 9.48 -8.06 3.20
CA TYR A 134 10.04 -8.06 1.85
C TYR A 134 10.36 -6.63 1.44
N GLU A 135 11.53 -6.41 0.84
CA GLU A 135 11.85 -5.14 0.20
C GLU A 135 11.22 -5.14 -1.19
N THR A 136 10.21 -4.31 -1.37
CA THR A 136 9.40 -4.27 -2.60
C THR A 136 9.44 -2.92 -3.31
N GLY A 137 9.99 -1.90 -2.67
CA GLY A 137 9.81 -0.54 -3.12
C GLY A 137 8.47 0.05 -2.67
N TRP A 138 8.07 1.15 -3.30
CA TRP A 138 6.86 1.88 -2.98
C TRP A 138 5.98 2.06 -4.23
N PRO A 139 4.81 1.42 -4.33
CA PRO A 139 4.01 1.39 -5.55
C PRO A 139 3.66 2.78 -6.09
N LYS A 140 3.45 3.76 -5.21
CA LYS A 140 3.20 5.16 -5.63
C LYS A 140 4.35 5.74 -6.47
N ALA A 141 5.57 5.28 -6.27
CA ALA A 141 6.73 5.75 -7.03
C ALA A 141 6.74 5.22 -8.47
N ASP A 142 6.06 4.12 -8.76
CA ASP A 142 6.06 3.49 -10.08
C ASP A 142 5.53 4.43 -11.16
N THR A 143 4.60 5.31 -10.81
CA THR A 143 4.07 6.33 -11.72
C THR A 143 5.13 7.31 -12.24
N TYR A 144 6.22 7.52 -11.50
CA TYR A 144 7.33 8.40 -11.90
C TYR A 144 8.31 7.72 -12.87
N PHE A 145 8.28 6.39 -12.93
CA PHE A 145 9.16 5.59 -13.77
C PHE A 145 8.45 4.99 -14.97
N SER A 146 7.18 5.35 -15.20
CA SER A 146 6.47 4.91 -16.39
C SER A 146 7.07 5.52 -17.66
N PRO A 147 7.02 4.81 -18.82
CA PRO A 147 7.52 5.32 -20.08
C PRO A 147 6.93 6.68 -20.46
N GLU A 148 5.64 6.90 -20.17
CA GLU A 148 4.93 8.15 -20.47
C GLU A 148 5.48 9.32 -19.64
N THR A 149 5.91 9.07 -18.42
CA THR A 149 6.52 10.10 -17.57
C THR A 149 7.93 10.46 -18.02
N GLN A 150 8.68 9.50 -18.54
CA GLN A 150 10.04 9.71 -19.04
C GLN A 150 10.07 10.51 -20.36
N LEU A 151 8.98 10.50 -21.11
CA LEU A 151 8.85 11.23 -22.40
C LEU A 151 8.55 12.73 -22.22
N ARG A 152 8.38 13.24 -21.00
CA ARG A 152 8.17 14.68 -20.79
C ARG A 152 9.43 15.45 -21.19
N PRO A 153 9.31 16.49 -22.04
CA PRO A 153 10.45 17.28 -22.45
C PRO A 153 11.11 17.91 -21.21
N ARG A 154 12.44 17.85 -21.19
CA ARG A 154 13.23 18.55 -20.16
C ARG A 154 13.03 20.05 -20.37
N ASN A 155 12.59 20.73 -19.31
CA ASN A 155 12.57 22.18 -19.34
C ASN A 155 14.00 22.72 -19.39
N ASP A 156 14.27 23.70 -20.29
CA ASP A 156 15.56 24.39 -20.36
C ASP A 156 15.85 25.27 -19.15
N ARG A 157 14.87 25.44 -18.27
CA ARG A 157 15.00 26.23 -17.04
C ARG A 157 14.94 25.34 -15.81
N PRO A 158 15.76 25.59 -14.78
CA PRO A 158 15.67 24.87 -13.52
C PRO A 158 14.29 25.09 -12.88
N VAL A 159 13.69 24.00 -12.42
CA VAL A 159 12.42 24.05 -11.67
C VAL A 159 12.74 23.78 -10.20
N ILE A 160 12.42 24.74 -9.34
CA ILE A 160 12.53 24.58 -7.89
C ILE A 160 11.15 24.24 -7.34
N LEU A 161 11.00 23.05 -6.75
CA LEU A 161 9.80 22.64 -6.05
C LEU A 161 10.02 22.88 -4.54
N TYR A 162 9.19 23.74 -3.96
CA TYR A 162 9.15 23.93 -2.50
C TYR A 162 7.80 23.39 -1.97
N PRO A 163 7.73 22.13 -1.51
CA PRO A 163 6.51 21.62 -0.88
C PRO A 163 6.42 22.20 0.55
N PRO A 164 5.34 22.89 0.90
CA PRO A 164 5.08 23.26 2.29
C PRO A 164 4.86 21.99 3.12
N THR A 165 5.44 21.95 4.32
CA THR A 165 5.25 20.87 5.30
C THR A 165 4.09 21.19 6.24
#